data_62e3f220018b7619a002f21b20ef3cac
#
_entry.id   62e3f220018b7619a002f21b20ef3cac
#
_cell.length_a   1.000
_cell.length_b   1.000
_cell.length_c   1.000
_cell.angle_alpha   90.00
_cell.angle_beta   90.00
_cell.angle_gamma   90.00
#
_symmetry.space_group_name_H-M   'P 1'
#
loop_
_entity.id
_entity.type
_entity.pdbx_description
1 polymer ?
#
loop_
_entity_poly.entity_id
_entity_poly.type
_entity_poly.pdbx_seq_one_letter_code
_entity_poly.pdbx_strand_id
1 'polypeptide(L)'
;KRDGAICLGTIDGAIWITHLKVKNGIKLPATYVLKEKIQGVKENRLSLTFDMSYKTFYEIGSHKDGDVSYLCFNFHNGAMNSEQAIRLKYAFEYLKETAKVIVLIGARDFFSNGIHLNILEDSQKQGEDGWSNINAMNDLIKSIIFADDVITVSSLHRNAGAGGVFLALACDYVVGKENTVLNPHYKTMGLSGSEYHTYSLPKRVGQKKADELLKNCLPLSTQKAKKIGMIDEVFSHTDYFDSLRSYATSLIDDEDKYDDFIYDKEDYLEENKKYINDCKENEIKIMYPEFWEETSLFHKLRYDFVYKNSSSETPKRLKGY
;
A
#
# COMPACT_ATOMS: atom_id res chain seq x y z
N LYS A 1 -17.95 -17.61 -2.63
CA LYS A 1 -16.78 -16.97 -2.04
C LYS A 1 -16.13 -16.01 -3.03
N ARG A 2 -15.36 -15.05 -2.56
CA ARG A 2 -14.66 -14.04 -3.37
C ARG A 2 -13.49 -13.45 -2.58
N ASP A 3 -12.32 -13.40 -3.17
CA ASP A 3 -11.16 -12.66 -2.64
C ASP A 3 -10.93 -12.92 -1.14
N GLY A 4 -10.88 -14.19 -0.72
CA GLY A 4 -10.72 -14.55 0.69
C GLY A 4 -11.99 -14.45 1.55
N ALA A 5 -13.04 -13.77 1.11
CA ALA A 5 -14.31 -13.64 1.82
C ALA A 5 -15.33 -14.74 1.45
N ILE A 6 -16.33 -14.93 2.33
CA ILE A 6 -17.50 -15.76 2.05
C ILE A 6 -18.78 -14.91 2.14
N CYS A 7 -19.74 -15.21 1.28
CA CYS A 7 -21.08 -14.64 1.36
C CYS A 7 -22.02 -15.62 2.09
N LEU A 8 -22.61 -15.18 3.19
CA LEU A 8 -23.56 -15.95 3.99
C LEU A 8 -24.95 -15.40 3.78
N GLY A 9 -25.89 -16.26 3.35
CA GLY A 9 -27.31 -15.92 3.26
C GLY A 9 -27.92 -15.68 4.66
N THR A 10 -28.77 -14.67 4.77
CA THR A 10 -29.57 -14.35 5.94
C THR A 10 -31.06 -14.43 5.57
N ILE A 11 -31.96 -14.20 6.52
CA ILE A 11 -33.42 -14.30 6.29
C ILE A 11 -33.88 -13.27 5.24
N ASP A 12 -33.26 -12.11 5.23
CA ASP A 12 -33.65 -10.92 4.44
C ASP A 12 -32.59 -10.46 3.43
N GLY A 13 -31.54 -11.28 3.24
CA GLY A 13 -30.47 -10.91 2.31
C GLY A 13 -29.21 -11.76 2.45
N ALA A 14 -28.06 -11.10 2.39
CA ALA A 14 -26.76 -11.76 2.55
C ALA A 14 -25.71 -10.80 3.13
N ILE A 15 -24.75 -11.36 3.85
CA ILE A 15 -23.60 -10.62 4.38
C ILE A 15 -22.29 -11.22 3.88
N TRP A 16 -21.30 -10.37 3.64
CA TRP A 16 -19.93 -10.79 3.35
C TRP A 16 -19.12 -10.83 4.64
N ILE A 17 -18.51 -11.98 4.91
CA ILE A 17 -17.59 -12.20 6.02
C ILE A 17 -16.19 -12.28 5.42
N THR A 18 -15.41 -11.22 5.62
CA THR A 18 -14.07 -11.09 5.02
C THR A 18 -13.02 -11.86 5.81
N HIS A 19 -13.09 -11.80 7.15
CA HIS A 19 -12.09 -12.39 8.03
C HIS A 19 -12.76 -13.12 9.20
N LEU A 20 -12.10 -14.18 9.63
CA LEU A 20 -12.49 -14.97 10.79
C LEU A 20 -11.29 -15.15 11.73
N LYS A 21 -11.58 -15.44 12.98
CA LYS A 21 -10.59 -15.79 13.99
C LYS A 21 -11.10 -17.00 14.78
N VAL A 22 -10.35 -18.09 14.80
CA VAL A 22 -10.59 -19.20 15.73
C VAL A 22 -10.17 -18.81 17.14
N LYS A 23 -10.73 -19.48 18.15
CA LYS A 23 -10.36 -19.24 19.55
C LYS A 23 -8.84 -19.44 19.72
N ASN A 24 -8.18 -18.46 20.32
CA ASN A 24 -6.72 -18.39 20.52
C ASN A 24 -5.86 -18.39 19.23
N GLY A 25 -6.47 -18.31 18.06
CA GLY A 25 -5.75 -18.18 16.79
C GLY A 25 -5.54 -16.74 16.36
N ILE A 26 -5.09 -16.56 15.14
CA ILE A 26 -4.91 -15.28 14.48
C ILE A 26 -6.11 -14.97 13.57
N LYS A 27 -6.32 -13.70 13.23
CA LYS A 27 -7.35 -13.30 12.28
C LYS A 27 -6.83 -13.48 10.85
N LEU A 28 -7.55 -14.27 10.05
CA LEU A 28 -7.21 -14.58 8.66
C LEU A 28 -8.41 -14.36 7.74
N PRO A 29 -8.22 -14.26 6.42
CA PRO A 29 -9.32 -14.30 5.46
C PRO A 29 -10.24 -15.49 5.73
N ALA A 30 -11.55 -15.30 5.56
CA ALA A 30 -12.53 -16.32 5.94
C ALA A 30 -12.30 -17.67 5.25
N THR A 31 -11.84 -17.65 3.99
CA THR A 31 -11.54 -18.87 3.24
C THR A 31 -10.33 -19.63 3.81
N TYR A 32 -9.33 -18.93 4.36
CA TYR A 32 -8.17 -19.54 5.03
C TYR A 32 -8.55 -20.26 6.32
N VAL A 33 -9.54 -19.74 7.05
CA VAL A 33 -10.03 -20.36 8.29
C VAL A 33 -10.96 -21.53 8.01
N LEU A 34 -11.83 -21.41 7.02
CA LEU A 34 -12.86 -22.42 6.72
C LEU A 34 -12.36 -23.60 5.89
N LYS A 35 -11.32 -23.39 5.08
CA LYS A 35 -10.62 -24.45 4.30
C LYS A 35 -11.61 -25.42 3.61
N GLU A 36 -11.57 -26.69 4.01
CA GLU A 36 -12.36 -27.78 3.43
C GLU A 36 -13.88 -27.61 3.61
N LYS A 37 -14.33 -26.88 4.66
CA LYS A 37 -15.78 -26.62 4.90
C LYS A 37 -16.45 -25.85 3.76
N ILE A 38 -15.69 -25.16 2.95
CA ILE A 38 -16.18 -24.36 1.81
C ILE A 38 -15.63 -24.84 0.47
N GLN A 39 -15.12 -26.05 0.38
CA GLN A 39 -14.50 -26.59 -0.84
C GLN A 39 -15.46 -26.58 -2.03
N GLY A 40 -16.74 -26.91 -1.83
CA GLY A 40 -17.79 -26.89 -2.86
C GLY A 40 -18.38 -25.50 -3.18
N VAL A 41 -17.98 -24.44 -2.44
CA VAL A 41 -18.52 -23.10 -2.64
C VAL A 41 -17.84 -22.44 -3.86
N LYS A 42 -18.65 -22.02 -4.85
CA LYS A 42 -18.16 -21.38 -6.07
C LYS A 42 -17.45 -20.06 -5.77
N GLU A 43 -16.31 -19.83 -6.42
CA GLU A 43 -15.66 -18.54 -6.49
C GLU A 43 -16.40 -17.64 -7.47
N ASN A 44 -16.78 -16.44 -7.04
CA ASN A 44 -17.45 -15.43 -7.88
C ASN A 44 -16.57 -14.18 -7.94
N ARG A 45 -15.58 -14.21 -8.83
CA ARG A 45 -14.63 -13.10 -9.03
C ARG A 45 -15.32 -11.93 -9.75
N LEU A 46 -14.90 -10.72 -9.38
CA LEU A 46 -15.20 -9.50 -10.12
C LEU A 46 -14.07 -9.19 -11.09
N SER A 47 -14.32 -8.28 -12.03
CA SER A 47 -13.23 -7.72 -12.83
C SER A 47 -12.25 -6.95 -11.94
N LEU A 48 -11.00 -6.81 -12.37
CA LEU A 48 -9.99 -6.04 -11.64
C LEU A 48 -10.34 -4.55 -11.56
N THR A 49 -11.13 -4.07 -12.51
CA THR A 49 -11.62 -2.69 -12.59
C THR A 49 -13.13 -2.64 -12.33
N PHE A 50 -13.56 -3.38 -11.31
CA PHE A 50 -14.96 -3.43 -10.93
C PHE A 50 -15.52 -2.03 -10.65
N ASP A 51 -16.64 -1.69 -11.27
CA ASP A 51 -17.33 -0.43 -11.04
C ASP A 51 -17.92 -0.38 -9.62
N MET A 52 -17.43 0.53 -8.80
CA MET A 52 -17.79 0.67 -7.40
C MET A 52 -19.21 1.21 -7.17
N SER A 53 -19.96 1.55 -8.20
CA SER A 53 -21.37 1.93 -8.09
C SER A 53 -22.26 0.81 -7.53
N TYR A 54 -21.84 -0.45 -7.70
CA TYR A 54 -22.56 -1.62 -7.21
C TYR A 54 -22.25 -1.93 -5.74
N LYS A 55 -23.27 -2.12 -4.92
CA LYS A 55 -23.16 -2.47 -3.51
C LYS A 55 -22.88 -3.97 -3.34
N THR A 56 -21.62 -4.34 -3.35
CA THR A 56 -21.14 -5.69 -3.00
C THR A 56 -19.77 -5.62 -2.34
N PHE A 57 -19.27 -6.72 -1.83
CA PHE A 57 -17.88 -6.81 -1.38
C PHE A 57 -16.94 -6.84 -2.59
N TYR A 58 -15.91 -6.03 -2.54
CA TYR A 58 -14.77 -6.04 -3.47
C TYR A 58 -13.50 -5.64 -2.72
N GLU A 59 -12.37 -6.15 -3.14
CA GLU A 59 -11.06 -5.69 -2.67
C GLU A 59 -10.47 -4.61 -3.58
N ILE A 60 -10.65 -4.74 -4.89
CA ILE A 60 -10.17 -3.78 -5.88
C ILE A 60 -11.35 -3.33 -6.72
N GLY A 61 -11.44 -2.05 -6.95
CA GLY A 61 -12.47 -1.45 -7.80
C GLY A 61 -12.00 -0.13 -8.38
N SER A 62 -12.65 0.35 -9.41
CA SER A 62 -12.33 1.62 -10.03
C SER A 62 -13.57 2.47 -10.26
N HIS A 63 -13.34 3.76 -10.38
CA HIS A 63 -14.34 4.72 -10.84
C HIS A 63 -13.65 5.66 -11.82
N LYS A 64 -14.30 5.96 -12.93
CA LYS A 64 -13.78 6.87 -13.96
C LYS A 64 -14.59 8.16 -13.97
N ASP A 65 -13.89 9.28 -14.01
CA ASP A 65 -14.46 10.62 -14.12
C ASP A 65 -13.68 11.40 -15.19
N GLY A 66 -14.20 11.43 -16.42
CA GLY A 66 -13.46 11.93 -17.58
C GLY A 66 -12.18 11.12 -17.82
N ASP A 67 -11.04 11.80 -17.84
CA ASP A 67 -9.71 11.22 -18.02
C ASP A 67 -9.02 10.88 -16.70
N VAL A 68 -9.71 11.08 -15.55
CA VAL A 68 -9.24 10.68 -14.23
C VAL A 68 -9.82 9.34 -13.84
N SER A 69 -8.97 8.37 -13.51
CA SER A 69 -9.37 7.06 -12.97
C SER A 69 -9.01 6.96 -11.49
N TYR A 70 -9.98 6.60 -10.67
CA TYR A 70 -9.79 6.34 -9.24
C TYR A 70 -9.67 4.84 -9.02
N LEU A 71 -8.49 4.36 -8.64
CA LEU A 71 -8.21 2.97 -8.32
C LEU A 71 -8.28 2.77 -6.81
N CYS A 72 -9.32 2.08 -6.35
CA CYS A 72 -9.55 1.80 -4.95
C CYS A 72 -9.12 0.38 -4.59
N PHE A 73 -8.38 0.24 -3.49
CA PHE A 73 -7.99 -1.06 -2.94
C PHE A 73 -8.37 -1.14 -1.46
N ASN A 74 -9.25 -2.10 -1.16
CA ASN A 74 -9.89 -2.22 0.15
C ASN A 74 -9.39 -3.47 0.89
N PHE A 75 -8.08 -3.51 1.16
CA PHE A 75 -7.46 -4.62 1.88
C PHE A 75 -7.62 -4.46 3.38
N HIS A 76 -7.92 -5.56 4.05
CA HIS A 76 -8.17 -5.56 5.49
C HIS A 76 -6.97 -5.04 6.29
N ASN A 77 -7.20 -4.04 7.14
CA ASN A 77 -6.15 -3.32 7.89
C ASN A 77 -5.04 -2.72 7.02
N GLY A 78 -5.28 -2.53 5.73
CA GLY A 78 -4.27 -2.03 4.78
C GLY A 78 -3.12 -3.00 4.51
N ALA A 79 -3.22 -4.26 4.97
CA ALA A 79 -2.21 -5.28 4.73
C ALA A 79 -2.44 -5.97 3.39
N MET A 80 -1.35 -6.22 2.65
CA MET A 80 -1.40 -6.73 1.28
C MET A 80 -0.57 -8.02 1.18
N ASN A 81 -1.19 -9.10 0.68
CA ASN A 81 -0.48 -10.32 0.33
C ASN A 81 -0.03 -10.32 -1.14
N SER A 82 0.72 -11.36 -1.55
CA SER A 82 1.26 -11.47 -2.92
C SER A 82 0.17 -11.40 -3.99
N GLU A 83 -0.94 -12.14 -3.82
CA GLU A 83 -2.05 -12.15 -4.80
C GLU A 83 -2.72 -10.77 -4.90
N GLN A 84 -2.93 -10.10 -3.77
CA GLN A 84 -3.50 -8.75 -3.73
C GLN A 84 -2.59 -7.72 -4.41
N ALA A 85 -1.27 -7.79 -4.20
CA ALA A 85 -0.31 -6.92 -4.86
C ALA A 85 -0.30 -7.13 -6.38
N ILE A 86 -0.30 -8.38 -6.82
CA ILE A 86 -0.34 -8.75 -8.24
C ILE A 86 -1.64 -8.26 -8.90
N ARG A 87 -2.80 -8.47 -8.26
CA ARG A 87 -4.09 -8.01 -8.79
C ARG A 87 -4.17 -6.48 -8.85
N LEU A 88 -3.64 -5.78 -7.85
CA LEU A 88 -3.62 -4.32 -7.84
C LEU A 88 -2.70 -3.77 -8.94
N LYS A 89 -1.54 -4.40 -9.16
CA LYS A 89 -0.67 -4.07 -10.28
C LYS A 89 -1.39 -4.21 -11.63
N TYR A 90 -2.07 -5.34 -11.88
CA TYR A 90 -2.79 -5.53 -13.13
C TYR A 90 -3.96 -4.54 -13.30
N ALA A 91 -4.65 -4.19 -12.22
CA ALA A 91 -5.69 -3.16 -12.27
C ALA A 91 -5.11 -1.79 -12.62
N PHE A 92 -3.97 -1.43 -12.05
CA PHE A 92 -3.25 -0.20 -12.35
C PHE A 92 -2.81 -0.16 -13.83
N GLU A 93 -2.15 -1.22 -14.33
CA GLU A 93 -1.71 -1.31 -15.71
C GLU A 93 -2.87 -1.22 -16.71
N TYR A 94 -4.01 -1.84 -16.41
CA TYR A 94 -5.19 -1.74 -17.25
C TYR A 94 -5.75 -0.32 -17.30
N LEU A 95 -5.75 0.41 -16.18
CA LEU A 95 -6.27 1.78 -16.15
C LEU A 95 -5.35 2.76 -16.88
N LYS A 96 -4.04 2.51 -16.93
CA LYS A 96 -3.08 3.30 -17.69
C LYS A 96 -3.45 3.40 -19.18
N GLU A 97 -4.04 2.37 -19.76
CA GLU A 97 -4.39 2.36 -21.18
C GLU A 97 -5.40 3.46 -21.58
N THR A 98 -6.15 4.02 -20.60
CA THR A 98 -7.28 4.92 -20.88
C THR A 98 -7.38 6.14 -19.97
N ALA A 99 -6.49 6.32 -19.02
CA ALA A 99 -6.48 7.42 -18.08
C ALA A 99 -5.33 8.38 -18.35
N LYS A 100 -5.54 9.68 -18.19
CA LYS A 100 -4.47 10.69 -18.08
C LYS A 100 -3.98 10.82 -16.63
N VAL A 101 -4.86 10.61 -15.65
CA VAL A 101 -4.53 10.61 -14.22
C VAL A 101 -5.07 9.36 -13.55
N ILE A 102 -4.24 8.68 -12.74
CA ILE A 102 -4.68 7.59 -11.86
C ILE A 102 -4.51 8.01 -10.40
N VAL A 103 -5.62 8.00 -9.66
CA VAL A 103 -5.65 8.29 -8.23
C VAL A 103 -5.74 6.98 -7.44
N LEU A 104 -4.72 6.65 -6.65
CA LEU A 104 -4.70 5.51 -5.76
C LEU A 104 -5.40 5.84 -4.43
N ILE A 105 -6.44 5.09 -4.09
CA ILE A 105 -7.24 5.27 -2.86
C ILE A 105 -7.22 3.98 -2.06
N GLY A 106 -6.68 4.04 -0.84
CA GLY A 106 -6.63 2.90 0.07
C GLY A 106 -7.98 2.56 0.72
N ALA A 107 -7.94 1.65 1.67
CA ALA A 107 -9.09 1.15 2.39
C ALA A 107 -9.71 2.17 3.37
N ARG A 108 -10.86 1.76 3.94
CA ARG A 108 -11.62 2.54 4.90
C ARG A 108 -10.84 2.85 6.19
N ASP A 109 -10.00 1.91 6.66
CA ASP A 109 -9.29 2.03 7.93
C ASP A 109 -7.86 2.52 7.78
N PHE A 110 -7.18 2.08 6.72
CA PHE A 110 -5.79 2.44 6.40
C PHE A 110 -5.64 2.65 4.90
N PHE A 111 -4.68 3.49 4.51
CA PHE A 111 -4.24 3.53 3.11
C PHE A 111 -3.52 2.22 2.78
N SER A 112 -2.39 1.96 3.42
CA SER A 112 -1.69 0.66 3.39
C SER A 112 -0.72 0.54 4.56
N ASN A 113 -0.45 -0.70 5.00
CA ASN A 113 0.53 -1.05 6.03
C ASN A 113 1.60 -2.03 5.52
N GLY A 114 1.72 -2.21 4.21
CA GLY A 114 2.67 -3.14 3.63
C GLY A 114 2.23 -4.61 3.68
N ILE A 115 3.17 -5.52 3.87
CA ILE A 115 2.94 -6.98 3.78
C ILE A 115 1.94 -7.52 4.80
N HIS A 116 1.24 -8.61 4.44
CA HIS A 116 0.20 -9.22 5.27
C HIS A 116 0.78 -10.19 6.32
N LEU A 117 1.26 -9.66 7.44
CA LEU A 117 1.95 -10.43 8.48
C LEU A 117 1.14 -11.61 9.05
N ASN A 118 -0.20 -11.48 9.14
CA ASN A 118 -1.02 -12.58 9.67
C ASN A 118 -1.04 -13.79 8.72
N ILE A 119 -1.13 -13.57 7.41
CA ILE A 119 -1.06 -14.66 6.42
C ILE A 119 0.33 -15.27 6.43
N LEU A 120 1.36 -14.46 6.51
CA LEU A 120 2.74 -14.92 6.58
C LEU A 120 2.98 -15.77 7.85
N GLU A 121 2.42 -15.35 8.99
CA GLU A 121 2.55 -16.12 10.25
C GLU A 121 1.83 -17.48 10.21
N ASP A 122 0.71 -17.60 9.49
CA ASP A 122 -0.04 -18.85 9.29
C ASP A 122 0.64 -19.80 8.29
N SER A 123 1.60 -19.30 7.50
CA SER A 123 2.27 -20.09 6.47
C SER A 123 3.22 -21.15 7.05
N GLN A 124 3.26 -22.31 6.40
CA GLN A 124 4.28 -23.34 6.65
C GLN A 124 5.62 -23.05 5.95
N LYS A 125 5.64 -22.03 5.05
CA LYS A 125 6.78 -21.63 4.23
C LYS A 125 7.01 -20.12 4.37
N GLN A 126 7.16 -19.66 5.60
CA GLN A 126 7.18 -18.23 5.94
C GLN A 126 8.25 -17.43 5.17
N GLY A 127 9.44 -17.99 4.98
CA GLY A 127 10.52 -17.36 4.21
C GLY A 127 10.14 -17.19 2.73
N GLU A 128 9.67 -18.27 2.08
CA GLU A 128 9.27 -18.28 0.65
C GLU A 128 8.09 -17.32 0.40
N ASP A 129 7.04 -17.40 1.25
CA ASP A 129 5.84 -16.60 1.09
C ASP A 129 6.09 -15.12 1.39
N GLY A 130 6.91 -14.83 2.41
CA GLY A 130 7.34 -13.47 2.72
C GLY A 130 8.17 -12.87 1.59
N TRP A 131 9.12 -13.61 1.05
CA TRP A 131 9.93 -13.18 -0.08
C TRP A 131 9.10 -12.96 -1.34
N SER A 132 8.14 -13.84 -1.62
CA SER A 132 7.19 -13.68 -2.71
C SER A 132 6.33 -12.42 -2.53
N ASN A 133 5.91 -12.14 -1.30
CA ASN A 133 5.10 -10.95 -1.01
C ASN A 133 5.90 -9.64 -1.22
N ILE A 134 7.15 -9.59 -0.74
CA ILE A 134 8.03 -8.43 -0.95
C ILE A 134 8.27 -8.19 -2.46
N ASN A 135 8.56 -9.24 -3.23
CA ASN A 135 8.77 -9.08 -4.66
C ASN A 135 7.50 -8.64 -5.40
N ALA A 136 6.33 -9.18 -5.05
CA ALA A 136 5.07 -8.74 -5.65
C ALA A 136 4.75 -7.26 -5.34
N MET A 137 5.07 -6.79 -4.13
CA MET A 137 4.93 -5.38 -3.78
C MET A 137 5.94 -4.50 -4.51
N ASN A 138 7.19 -4.93 -4.63
CA ASN A 138 8.19 -4.22 -5.41
C ASN A 138 7.78 -4.10 -6.89
N ASP A 139 7.19 -5.15 -7.47
CA ASP A 139 6.71 -5.14 -8.85
C ASP A 139 5.52 -4.19 -9.05
N LEU A 140 4.61 -4.10 -8.08
CA LEU A 140 3.53 -3.10 -8.08
C LEU A 140 4.10 -1.69 -8.03
N ILE A 141 5.00 -1.42 -7.09
CA ILE A 141 5.60 -0.10 -6.92
C ILE A 141 6.45 0.29 -8.14
N LYS A 142 7.17 -0.68 -8.71
CA LYS A 142 7.89 -0.48 -9.95
C LYS A 142 6.97 -0.01 -11.09
N SER A 143 5.81 -0.65 -11.25
CA SER A 143 4.87 -0.26 -12.32
C SER A 143 4.30 1.14 -12.10
N ILE A 144 4.19 1.60 -10.85
CA ILE A 144 3.76 2.98 -10.54
C ILE A 144 4.88 3.99 -10.82
N ILE A 145 6.11 3.71 -10.35
CA ILE A 145 7.27 4.60 -10.56
C ILE A 145 7.56 4.79 -12.06
N PHE A 146 7.51 3.70 -12.83
CA PHE A 146 7.80 3.70 -14.27
C PHE A 146 6.58 3.90 -15.18
N ALA A 147 5.48 4.42 -14.62
CA ALA A 147 4.32 4.82 -15.42
C ALA A 147 4.62 6.20 -16.06
N ASP A 148 5.29 6.19 -17.20
CA ASP A 148 5.76 7.37 -17.93
C ASP A 148 4.69 8.07 -18.78
N ASP A 149 3.56 7.41 -19.00
CA ASP A 149 2.46 7.79 -19.87
C ASP A 149 1.22 8.35 -19.13
N VAL A 150 1.27 8.44 -17.80
CA VAL A 150 0.14 8.87 -16.96
C VAL A 150 0.63 9.61 -15.70
N ILE A 151 -0.14 10.57 -15.22
CA ILE A 151 0.10 11.19 -13.91
C ILE A 151 -0.47 10.29 -12.81
N THR A 152 0.32 10.01 -11.78
CA THR A 152 -0.10 9.19 -10.63
C THR A 152 -0.25 10.04 -9.38
N VAL A 153 -1.36 9.86 -8.67
CA VAL A 153 -1.68 10.55 -7.42
C VAL A 153 -2.00 9.54 -6.33
N SER A 154 -1.37 9.63 -5.18
CA SER A 154 -1.78 8.83 -4.01
C SER A 154 -2.60 9.65 -3.02
N SER A 155 -3.70 9.07 -2.55
CA SER A 155 -4.65 9.69 -1.62
C SER A 155 -4.49 9.12 -0.21
N LEU A 156 -3.68 9.78 0.63
CA LEU A 156 -3.49 9.43 2.04
C LEU A 156 -4.65 9.96 2.90
N HIS A 157 -5.89 9.52 2.61
CA HIS A 157 -7.07 9.87 3.39
C HIS A 157 -7.15 9.09 4.71
N ARG A 158 -6.30 8.08 4.90
CA ARG A 158 -6.12 7.25 6.11
C ARG A 158 -4.63 6.98 6.34
N ASN A 159 -4.34 6.51 7.56
CA ASN A 159 -2.97 6.23 7.99
C ASN A 159 -2.25 5.25 7.05
N ALA A 160 -0.94 5.43 6.94
CA ALA A 160 -0.07 4.53 6.20
C ALA A 160 1.17 4.17 7.04
N GLY A 161 1.61 2.91 6.95
CA GLY A 161 2.78 2.41 7.66
C GLY A 161 3.68 1.58 6.77
N ALA A 162 4.97 1.55 7.09
CA ALA A 162 6.00 0.75 6.42
C ALA A 162 5.90 0.85 4.88
N GLY A 163 5.86 -0.26 4.16
CA GLY A 163 5.71 -0.32 2.71
C GLY A 163 4.51 0.44 2.15
N GLY A 164 3.46 0.64 2.97
CA GLY A 164 2.30 1.43 2.55
C GLY A 164 2.59 2.92 2.38
N VAL A 165 3.56 3.47 3.12
CA VAL A 165 4.02 4.85 2.89
C VAL A 165 4.78 4.92 1.57
N PHE A 166 5.62 3.93 1.27
CA PHE A 166 6.42 3.92 0.05
C PHE A 166 5.60 3.61 -1.19
N LEU A 167 4.51 2.85 -1.06
CA LEU A 167 3.48 2.74 -2.09
C LEU A 167 2.89 4.14 -2.45
N ALA A 168 2.64 4.97 -1.45
CA ALA A 168 2.17 6.34 -1.71
C ALA A 168 3.27 7.20 -2.35
N LEU A 169 4.52 7.12 -1.85
CA LEU A 169 5.64 7.91 -2.37
C LEU A 169 6.11 7.48 -3.78
N ALA A 170 5.66 6.34 -4.27
CA ALA A 170 5.89 5.89 -5.64
C ALA A 170 5.15 6.73 -6.68
N CYS A 171 4.06 7.40 -6.28
CA CYS A 171 3.29 8.27 -7.16
C CYS A 171 3.98 9.62 -7.42
N ASP A 172 3.63 10.26 -8.52
CA ASP A 172 4.12 11.60 -8.88
C ASP A 172 3.69 12.63 -7.83
N TYR A 173 2.43 12.58 -7.42
CA TYR A 173 1.86 13.44 -6.39
C TYR A 173 1.31 12.63 -5.21
N VAL A 174 1.52 13.17 -4.01
CA VAL A 174 1.02 12.58 -2.76
C VAL A 174 0.18 13.60 -2.02
N VAL A 175 -1.10 13.36 -1.90
CA VAL A 175 -2.01 14.25 -1.17
C VAL A 175 -2.51 13.58 0.12
N GLY A 176 -2.50 14.32 1.21
CA GLY A 176 -2.87 13.83 2.52
C GLY A 176 -4.14 14.49 3.05
N LYS A 177 -4.90 13.76 3.88
CA LYS A 177 -5.95 14.34 4.70
C LYS A 177 -5.37 14.83 6.03
N GLU A 178 -5.87 15.94 6.54
CA GLU A 178 -5.50 16.44 7.87
C GLU A 178 -5.58 15.37 8.95
N ASN A 179 -4.63 15.40 9.88
CA ASN A 179 -4.53 14.48 11.02
C ASN A 179 -4.35 13.00 10.66
N THR A 180 -3.95 12.71 9.43
CA THR A 180 -3.53 11.38 9.02
C THR A 180 -2.08 11.15 9.46
N VAL A 181 -1.75 9.92 9.86
CA VAL A 181 -0.43 9.54 10.39
C VAL A 181 0.31 8.67 9.38
N LEU A 182 1.56 9.03 9.13
CA LEU A 182 2.52 8.29 8.30
C LEU A 182 3.63 7.72 9.16
N ASN A 183 4.00 6.47 8.92
CA ASN A 183 5.03 5.78 9.69
C ASN A 183 6.06 5.11 8.76
N PRO A 184 6.98 5.88 8.15
CA PRO A 184 7.85 5.43 7.06
C PRO A 184 9.07 4.65 7.55
N HIS A 185 8.89 3.49 8.18
CA HIS A 185 10.02 2.67 8.64
C HIS A 185 9.66 1.20 8.80
N TYR A 186 10.68 0.34 8.78
CA TYR A 186 10.59 -1.11 8.91
C TYR A 186 11.30 -1.66 10.16
N LYS A 187 12.24 -0.92 10.73
CA LYS A 187 13.13 -1.36 11.84
C LYS A 187 12.41 -1.94 13.06
N THR A 188 11.22 -1.40 13.41
CA THR A 188 10.45 -1.91 14.55
C THR A 188 9.86 -3.30 14.29
N MET A 189 9.90 -3.76 13.05
CA MET A 189 9.54 -5.12 12.66
C MET A 189 10.76 -6.01 12.39
N GLY A 190 11.98 -5.48 12.58
CA GLY A 190 13.21 -6.22 12.32
C GLY A 190 13.56 -6.36 10.84
N LEU A 191 13.05 -5.46 10.02
CA LEU A 191 13.30 -5.43 8.57
C LEU A 191 14.08 -4.16 8.20
N SER A 192 14.93 -4.26 7.19
CA SER A 192 15.69 -3.13 6.62
C SER A 192 14.84 -2.27 5.69
N GLY A 193 13.90 -2.88 4.98
CA GLY A 193 12.97 -2.21 4.07
C GLY A 193 13.19 -2.56 2.61
N SER A 194 12.11 -2.40 1.84
CA SER A 194 12.06 -2.57 0.39
C SER A 194 11.18 -1.47 -0.21
N GLU A 195 10.46 -1.76 -1.28
CA GLU A 195 9.48 -0.87 -1.90
C GLU A 195 10.09 0.44 -2.40
N TYR A 196 11.35 0.38 -2.90
CA TYR A 196 12.09 1.54 -3.43
C TYR A 196 12.22 2.70 -2.43
N HIS A 197 12.24 2.39 -1.11
CA HIS A 197 12.28 3.42 -0.08
C HIS A 197 13.58 4.23 -0.11
N THR A 198 14.69 3.62 -0.55
CA THR A 198 16.00 4.29 -0.70
C THR A 198 16.07 5.21 -1.93
N TYR A 199 15.09 5.12 -2.82
CA TYR A 199 14.88 6.05 -3.92
C TYR A 199 13.82 7.11 -3.59
N SER A 200 12.59 6.66 -3.27
CA SER A 200 11.42 7.54 -3.20
C SER A 200 11.49 8.55 -2.04
N LEU A 201 11.98 8.16 -0.87
CA LEU A 201 12.06 9.07 0.26
C LEU A 201 13.17 10.13 0.10
N PRO A 202 14.42 9.77 -0.26
CA PRO A 202 15.44 10.78 -0.54
C PRO A 202 15.10 11.73 -1.69
N LYS A 203 14.42 11.25 -2.74
CA LYS A 203 13.94 12.09 -3.85
C LYS A 203 13.06 13.24 -3.34
N ARG A 204 12.25 13.01 -2.31
CA ARG A 204 11.30 14.00 -1.77
C ARG A 204 11.92 14.89 -0.68
N VAL A 205 12.65 14.33 0.26
CA VAL A 205 13.11 15.08 1.46
C VAL A 205 14.63 15.29 1.52
N GLY A 206 15.37 14.77 0.55
CA GLY A 206 16.83 14.71 0.55
C GLY A 206 17.38 13.61 1.47
N GLN A 207 18.61 13.12 1.17
CA GLN A 207 19.23 11.96 1.82
C GLN A 207 19.31 12.12 3.36
N LYS A 208 19.82 13.26 3.82
CA LYS A 208 19.99 13.52 5.26
C LYS A 208 18.69 13.40 6.06
N LYS A 209 17.58 13.92 5.52
CA LYS A 209 16.28 13.87 6.18
C LYS A 209 15.65 12.48 6.09
N ALA A 210 15.84 11.79 4.98
CA ALA A 210 15.42 10.40 4.82
C ALA A 210 16.09 9.50 5.86
N ASP A 211 17.42 9.60 6.03
CA ASP A 211 18.18 8.84 7.02
C ASP A 211 17.70 9.12 8.46
N GLU A 212 17.41 10.39 8.78
CA GLU A 212 16.86 10.79 10.08
C GLU A 212 15.50 10.12 10.34
N LEU A 213 14.57 10.15 9.37
CA LEU A 213 13.24 9.56 9.50
C LEU A 213 13.31 8.04 9.70
N LEU A 214 14.10 7.36 8.87
CA LEU A 214 14.28 5.91 8.94
C LEU A 214 14.99 5.46 10.21
N LYS A 215 15.94 6.26 10.72
CA LYS A 215 16.68 5.98 11.97
C LYS A 215 15.81 6.17 13.21
N ASN A 216 15.04 7.27 13.26
CA ASN A 216 14.26 7.64 14.45
C ASN A 216 12.98 6.80 14.59
N CYS A 217 12.45 6.27 13.50
CA CYS A 217 11.25 5.44 13.51
C CYS A 217 10.05 6.13 14.20
N LEU A 218 9.89 7.43 13.98
CA LEU A 218 8.81 8.22 14.59
C LEU A 218 7.69 8.47 13.57
N PRO A 219 6.43 8.43 14.01
CA PRO A 219 5.30 8.79 13.15
C PRO A 219 5.30 10.29 12.83
N LEU A 220 4.73 10.63 11.66
CA LEU A 220 4.54 11.99 11.18
C LEU A 220 3.05 12.24 10.96
N SER A 221 2.56 13.45 11.25
CA SER A 221 1.28 13.89 10.67
C SER A 221 1.48 14.30 9.21
N THR A 222 0.41 14.27 8.42
CA THR A 222 0.43 14.75 7.04
C THR A 222 0.85 16.22 6.95
N GLN A 223 0.47 17.07 7.92
CA GLN A 223 0.92 18.46 7.97
C GLN A 223 2.44 18.57 8.13
N LYS A 224 3.04 17.74 9.02
CA LYS A 224 4.49 17.70 9.18
C LYS A 224 5.18 17.14 7.94
N ALA A 225 4.58 16.13 7.32
CA ALA A 225 5.09 15.54 6.07
C ALA A 225 5.11 16.56 4.92
N LYS A 226 4.04 17.37 4.75
CA LYS A 226 4.01 18.48 3.79
C LYS A 226 5.10 19.51 4.11
N LYS A 227 5.24 19.92 5.36
CA LYS A 227 6.24 20.93 5.76
C LYS A 227 7.68 20.54 5.41
N ILE A 228 8.00 19.24 5.41
CA ILE A 228 9.34 18.74 5.05
C ILE A 228 9.47 18.32 3.58
N GLY A 229 8.45 18.54 2.76
CA GLY A 229 8.44 18.18 1.34
C GLY A 229 8.21 16.68 1.05
N MET A 230 7.80 15.90 2.04
CA MET A 230 7.55 14.47 1.85
C MET A 230 6.26 14.20 1.04
N ILE A 231 5.23 15.05 1.23
CA ILE A 231 3.99 15.03 0.46
C ILE A 231 3.68 16.42 -0.09
N ASP A 232 2.87 16.49 -1.13
CA ASP A 232 2.65 17.71 -1.91
C ASP A 232 1.53 18.57 -1.32
N GLU A 233 0.36 17.97 -0.98
CA GLU A 233 -0.78 18.70 -0.48
C GLU A 233 -1.43 18.05 0.75
N VAL A 234 -2.11 18.88 1.54
CA VAL A 234 -2.95 18.43 2.66
C VAL A 234 -4.29 19.12 2.59
N PHE A 235 -5.35 18.32 2.48
CA PHE A 235 -6.73 18.82 2.41
C PHE A 235 -7.46 18.65 3.73
N SER A 236 -8.48 19.50 3.93
CA SER A 236 -9.35 19.48 5.11
C SER A 236 -10.06 18.14 5.27
N HIS A 237 -10.42 17.84 6.51
CA HIS A 237 -11.16 16.62 6.84
C HIS A 237 -12.58 16.60 6.25
N THR A 238 -13.23 17.77 6.14
CA THR A 238 -14.66 17.87 5.78
C THR A 238 -14.91 17.67 4.29
N ASP A 239 -14.05 18.17 3.45
CA ASP A 239 -14.18 18.23 1.99
C ASP A 239 -13.04 17.54 1.25
N TYR A 240 -12.43 16.57 1.90
CA TYR A 240 -11.23 15.88 1.39
C TYR A 240 -11.42 15.32 -0.02
N PHE A 241 -12.49 14.59 -0.27
CA PHE A 241 -12.69 13.93 -1.58
C PHE A 241 -13.07 14.92 -2.69
N ASP A 242 -13.77 16.00 -2.36
CA ASP A 242 -14.06 17.07 -3.33
C ASP A 242 -12.78 17.83 -3.69
N SER A 243 -11.94 18.11 -2.69
CA SER A 243 -10.62 18.72 -2.91
C SER A 243 -9.68 17.79 -3.71
N LEU A 244 -9.67 16.50 -3.41
CA LEU A 244 -8.90 15.50 -4.15
C LEU A 244 -9.35 15.43 -5.62
N ARG A 245 -10.66 15.41 -5.86
CA ARG A 245 -11.24 15.43 -7.21
C ARG A 245 -10.80 16.67 -7.99
N SER A 246 -10.99 17.85 -7.40
CA SER A 246 -10.60 19.11 -8.00
C SER A 246 -9.09 19.17 -8.29
N TYR A 247 -8.27 18.67 -7.36
CA TYR A 247 -6.82 18.59 -7.55
C TYR A 247 -6.45 17.66 -8.71
N ALA A 248 -6.99 16.45 -8.74
CA ALA A 248 -6.70 15.49 -9.80
C ALA A 248 -7.13 16.00 -11.19
N THR A 249 -8.29 16.66 -11.28
CA THR A 249 -8.77 17.26 -12.54
C THR A 249 -7.86 18.42 -12.96
N SER A 250 -7.41 19.25 -12.02
CA SER A 250 -6.54 20.40 -12.34
C SER A 250 -5.19 20.03 -12.95
N LEU A 251 -4.74 18.78 -12.78
CA LEU A 251 -3.49 18.29 -13.39
C LEU A 251 -3.58 18.09 -14.90
N ILE A 252 -4.80 18.13 -15.46
CA ILE A 252 -5.07 17.92 -16.90
C ILE A 252 -5.93 19.04 -17.50
N ASP A 253 -6.21 20.12 -16.77
CA ASP A 253 -7.00 21.26 -17.26
C ASP A 253 -6.27 22.04 -18.35
N ASP A 254 -4.93 21.96 -18.38
CA ASP A 254 -4.04 22.60 -19.36
C ASP A 254 -3.26 21.50 -20.09
N GLU A 255 -3.59 21.28 -21.35
CA GLU A 255 -3.04 20.19 -22.15
C GLU A 255 -1.53 20.36 -22.40
N ASP A 256 -1.08 21.57 -22.66
CA ASP A 256 0.36 21.85 -22.88
C ASP A 256 1.18 21.50 -21.62
N LYS A 257 0.69 21.86 -20.43
CA LYS A 257 1.36 21.52 -19.16
C LYS A 257 1.33 20.03 -18.85
N TYR A 258 0.24 19.35 -19.24
CA TYR A 258 0.16 17.90 -19.10
C TYR A 258 1.21 17.23 -19.98
N ASP A 259 1.30 17.61 -21.25
CA ASP A 259 2.25 17.05 -22.21
C ASP A 259 3.70 17.33 -21.80
N ASP A 260 4.01 18.56 -21.35
CA ASP A 260 5.32 18.93 -20.81
C ASP A 260 5.68 18.05 -19.59
N PHE A 261 4.73 17.83 -18.67
CA PHE A 261 4.96 16.98 -17.49
C PHE A 261 5.25 15.52 -17.88
N ILE A 262 4.50 14.95 -18.83
CA ILE A 262 4.71 13.58 -19.30
C ILE A 262 6.08 13.46 -19.98
N TYR A 263 6.45 14.42 -20.83
CA TYR A 263 7.74 14.45 -21.49
C TYR A 263 8.92 14.52 -20.49
N ASP A 264 8.85 15.44 -19.55
CA ASP A 264 9.88 15.59 -18.50
C ASP A 264 9.98 14.34 -17.62
N LYS A 265 8.86 13.67 -17.37
CA LYS A 265 8.82 12.42 -16.61
C LYS A 265 9.47 11.27 -17.36
N GLU A 266 9.19 11.11 -18.66
CA GLU A 266 9.77 10.09 -19.52
C GLU A 266 11.31 10.26 -19.56
N ASP A 267 11.81 11.46 -19.86
CA ASP A 267 13.22 11.79 -19.87
C ASP A 267 13.90 11.49 -18.52
N TYR A 268 13.28 11.95 -17.41
CA TYR A 268 13.80 11.69 -16.08
C TYR A 268 13.90 10.19 -15.78
N LEU A 269 12.89 9.41 -16.14
CA LEU A 269 12.88 7.96 -15.89
C LEU A 269 13.89 7.22 -16.74
N GLU A 270 14.10 7.61 -17.99
CA GLU A 270 15.11 7.04 -18.85
C GLU A 270 16.52 7.30 -18.30
N GLU A 271 16.84 8.55 -17.96
CA GLU A 271 18.13 8.92 -17.38
C GLU A 271 18.42 8.21 -16.03
N ASN A 272 17.41 8.04 -15.19
CA ASN A 272 17.56 7.50 -13.84
C ASN A 272 17.22 6.01 -13.69
N LYS A 273 16.82 5.34 -14.77
CA LYS A 273 16.36 3.94 -14.76
C LYS A 273 17.31 2.99 -14.05
N LYS A 274 18.60 3.14 -14.34
CA LYS A 274 19.64 2.30 -13.70
C LYS A 274 19.69 2.55 -12.21
N TYR A 275 19.77 3.81 -11.78
CA TYR A 275 19.83 4.19 -10.36
C TYR A 275 18.61 3.70 -9.58
N ILE A 276 17.40 3.87 -10.14
CA ILE A 276 16.16 3.42 -9.52
C ILE A 276 16.15 1.91 -9.32
N ASN A 277 16.56 1.14 -10.34
CA ASN A 277 16.64 -0.31 -10.21
C ASN A 277 17.75 -0.76 -9.23
N ASP A 278 18.91 -0.08 -9.23
CA ASP A 278 20.01 -0.37 -8.30
C ASP A 278 19.57 -0.15 -6.83
N CYS A 279 18.72 0.85 -6.54
CA CYS A 279 18.12 1.05 -5.21
C CYS A 279 17.36 -0.20 -4.76
N LYS A 280 16.44 -0.68 -5.57
CA LYS A 280 15.65 -1.89 -5.27
C LYS A 280 16.53 -3.13 -5.11
N GLU A 281 17.50 -3.35 -6.01
CA GLU A 281 18.39 -4.51 -5.93
C GLU A 281 19.22 -4.50 -4.64
N ASN A 282 19.69 -3.33 -4.20
CA ASN A 282 20.41 -3.18 -2.92
C ASN A 282 19.48 -3.44 -1.72
N GLU A 283 18.25 -2.92 -1.75
CA GLU A 283 17.26 -3.14 -0.69
C GLU A 283 16.99 -4.62 -0.49
N ILE A 284 16.63 -5.35 -1.55
CA ILE A 284 16.29 -6.77 -1.46
C ILE A 284 17.51 -7.64 -1.10
N LYS A 285 18.72 -7.26 -1.50
CA LYS A 285 19.94 -7.95 -1.12
C LYS A 285 20.19 -7.87 0.40
N ILE A 286 19.94 -6.71 0.99
CA ILE A 286 20.08 -6.52 2.45
C ILE A 286 18.94 -7.25 3.18
N MET A 287 17.72 -7.22 2.65
CA MET A 287 16.54 -7.82 3.27
C MET A 287 16.48 -9.35 3.15
N TYR A 288 17.14 -9.94 2.15
CA TYR A 288 17.10 -11.38 1.90
C TYR A 288 17.38 -12.23 3.15
N PRO A 289 18.52 -12.04 3.88
CA PRO A 289 18.81 -12.84 5.08
C PRO A 289 17.77 -12.66 6.19
N GLU A 290 17.07 -11.53 6.24
CA GLU A 290 16.05 -11.26 7.28
C GLU A 290 14.84 -12.21 7.19
N PHE A 291 14.57 -12.78 6.00
CA PHE A 291 13.52 -13.79 5.79
C PHE A 291 13.99 -15.24 5.99
N TRP A 292 15.29 -15.51 5.83
CA TRP A 292 15.80 -16.88 5.74
C TRP A 292 16.65 -17.30 6.95
N GLU A 293 17.31 -16.37 7.64
CA GLU A 293 18.12 -16.69 8.81
C GLU A 293 17.23 -16.90 10.03
N GLU A 294 17.35 -18.07 10.68
CA GLU A 294 16.59 -18.42 11.88
C GLU A 294 16.77 -17.44 13.04
N THR A 295 17.94 -16.78 13.11
CA THR A 295 18.27 -15.77 14.12
C THR A 295 17.71 -14.39 13.83
N SER A 296 17.05 -14.19 12.70
CA SER A 296 16.47 -12.90 12.32
C SER A 296 15.43 -12.43 13.33
N LEU A 297 15.56 -11.17 13.76
CA LEU A 297 14.60 -10.53 14.67
C LEU A 297 13.20 -10.45 14.06
N PHE A 298 13.07 -10.45 12.73
CA PHE A 298 11.80 -10.40 12.04
C PHE A 298 10.86 -11.52 12.48
N HIS A 299 11.34 -12.74 12.62
CA HIS A 299 10.51 -13.88 13.01
C HIS A 299 9.83 -13.66 14.37
N LYS A 300 10.62 -13.25 15.38
CA LYS A 300 10.11 -12.95 16.72
C LYS A 300 9.15 -11.76 16.73
N LEU A 301 9.55 -10.66 16.10
CA LEU A 301 8.77 -9.42 16.12
C LEU A 301 7.46 -9.57 15.35
N ARG A 302 7.45 -10.33 14.25
CA ARG A 302 6.25 -10.71 13.51
C ARG A 302 5.30 -11.52 14.39
N TYR A 303 5.80 -12.58 15.04
CA TYR A 303 5.02 -13.39 15.97
C TYR A 303 4.40 -12.54 17.08
N ASP A 304 5.20 -11.73 17.77
CA ASP A 304 4.75 -10.86 18.85
C ASP A 304 3.67 -9.88 18.37
N PHE A 305 3.84 -9.31 17.18
CA PHE A 305 2.85 -8.41 16.57
C PHE A 305 1.54 -9.11 16.25
N VAL A 306 1.59 -10.28 15.62
CA VAL A 306 0.40 -11.03 15.17
C VAL A 306 -0.40 -11.55 16.36
N TYR A 307 0.27 -12.08 17.40
CA TYR A 307 -0.37 -12.61 18.62
C TYR A 307 -0.63 -11.54 19.67
N LYS A 308 -0.29 -10.26 19.37
CA LYS A 308 -0.49 -9.12 20.28
C LYS A 308 0.30 -9.23 21.59
N ASN A 309 1.47 -9.86 21.54
CA ASN A 309 2.43 -9.93 22.64
C ASN A 309 3.14 -8.57 22.77
N SER A 310 2.48 -7.59 23.35
CA SER A 310 3.07 -6.25 23.54
C SER A 310 3.94 -6.19 24.78
N SER A 311 5.05 -5.44 24.69
CA SER A 311 5.78 -5.00 25.87
C SER A 311 4.87 -4.09 26.74
N SER A 312 4.91 -4.26 28.05
CA SER A 312 4.23 -3.36 28.99
C SER A 312 4.89 -1.97 29.07
N GLU A 313 6.07 -1.83 28.49
CA GLU A 313 6.82 -0.57 28.51
C GLU A 313 6.69 0.21 27.21
N THR A 314 6.50 1.52 27.32
CA THR A 314 6.59 2.44 26.18
C THR A 314 8.01 2.37 25.59
N PRO A 315 8.16 2.11 24.28
CA PRO A 315 9.47 2.10 23.65
C PRO A 315 10.26 3.39 23.90
N LYS A 316 11.58 3.25 24.14
CA LYS A 316 12.45 4.41 24.46
C LYS A 316 12.34 5.56 23.45
N ARG A 317 12.18 5.24 22.15
CA ARG A 317 12.02 6.23 21.08
C ARG A 317 10.75 7.09 21.19
N LEU A 318 9.76 6.64 21.94
CA LEU A 318 8.49 7.34 22.18
C LEU A 318 8.41 7.99 23.57
N LYS A 319 9.45 7.81 24.42
CA LYS A 319 9.52 8.47 25.72
C LYS A 319 9.93 9.94 25.49
N GLY A 320 8.99 10.84 25.67
CA GLY A 320 9.18 12.28 25.47
C GLY A 320 8.33 12.90 24.36
N TYR A 321 7.41 12.12 23.81
CA TYR A 321 6.35 12.59 22.93
C TYR A 321 4.99 12.55 23.63
#